data_eccdcd1d42ddcc7365e7ede61a0f3924
#
_entry.id   eccdcd1d42ddcc7365e7ede61a0f3924
#
_cell.length_a   1.000
_cell.length_b   1.000
_cell.length_c   1.000
_cell.angle_alpha   90.00
_cell.angle_beta   90.00
_cell.angle_gamma   90.00
#
_symmetry.space_group_name_H-M   'P 1'
#
loop_
_entity.id
_entity.type
_entity.pdbx_description
1 polymer ?
#
loop_
_entity_poly.entity_id
_entity_poly.type
_entity_poly.pdbx_seq_one_letter_code
_entity_poly.pdbx_strand_id
1 'polypeptide(L)'
;MTKVVIPRGPYRTGIKRRREIVDAASRIFARYGYAGGSLRQIAGDVGVTPAALARHFDNKYGLLQAVLTHWEEENDHWFDGARGVEYFRRLPKLVEFHTSEPGLIELLLTVATEASDPQHPARAWAVARYDHTIQIGIGYLREARELGEIGAMDDAQIELEARGVYALMDGMQLQWLLNPSLPVAKLFKDQLDLVLQRWERGGKPRRRARPPATRGNPPAAQDVREPETGASAARA
;
A
#
# COMPACT_ATOMS: atom_id res chain seq x y z
N MET A 1 47.27 -5.19 7.05
CA MET A 1 46.26 -4.38 6.32
C MET A 1 46.22 -4.83 4.87
N THR A 2 45.31 -5.73 4.55
CA THR A 2 45.18 -6.27 3.19
C THR A 2 44.31 -5.30 2.37
N LYS A 3 44.91 -4.63 1.38
CA LYS A 3 44.20 -3.77 0.44
C LYS A 3 43.22 -4.64 -0.38
N VAL A 4 41.90 -4.45 -0.17
CA VAL A 4 40.89 -5.00 -1.05
C VAL A 4 41.04 -4.34 -2.42
N VAL A 5 41.57 -5.08 -3.40
CA VAL A 5 41.68 -4.65 -4.78
C VAL A 5 40.27 -4.73 -5.38
N ILE A 6 39.62 -3.58 -5.52
CA ILE A 6 38.33 -3.48 -6.22
C ILE A 6 38.56 -3.60 -7.73
N PRO A 7 37.97 -4.58 -8.42
CA PRO A 7 38.20 -4.76 -9.86
C PRO A 7 37.78 -3.51 -10.66
N ARG A 8 38.70 -2.89 -11.36
CA ARG A 8 38.42 -1.88 -12.39
C ARG A 8 38.18 -2.62 -13.71
N GLY A 9 36.91 -2.77 -14.14
CA GLY A 9 36.61 -3.51 -15.36
C GLY A 9 35.24 -3.18 -15.96
N PRO A 10 34.90 -3.74 -17.12
CA PRO A 10 33.65 -3.52 -17.88
C PRO A 10 32.38 -3.71 -17.01
N TYR A 11 32.46 -4.52 -15.97
CA TYR A 11 31.39 -4.80 -15.02
C TYR A 11 30.91 -3.54 -14.27
N ARG A 12 31.83 -2.70 -13.77
CA ARG A 12 31.49 -1.44 -13.08
C ARG A 12 30.83 -0.42 -14.03
N THR A 13 31.28 -0.38 -15.28
CA THR A 13 30.69 0.48 -16.31
C THR A 13 29.26 0.02 -16.63
N GLY A 14 29.01 -1.30 -16.67
CA GLY A 14 27.68 -1.87 -16.88
C GLY A 14 26.72 -1.55 -15.75
N ILE A 15 27.16 -1.69 -14.48
CA ILE A 15 26.35 -1.37 -13.29
C ILE A 15 26.00 0.14 -13.28
N LYS A 16 26.99 1.01 -13.50
CA LYS A 16 26.76 2.45 -13.56
C LYS A 16 25.75 2.81 -14.65
N ARG A 17 25.93 2.24 -15.85
CA ARG A 17 25.02 2.47 -16.98
C ARG A 17 23.59 1.96 -16.69
N ARG A 18 23.47 0.80 -16.03
CA ARG A 18 22.16 0.27 -15.64
C ARG A 18 21.45 1.23 -14.67
N ARG A 19 22.16 1.81 -13.71
CA ARG A 19 21.62 2.80 -12.79
C ARG A 19 21.18 4.08 -13.51
N GLU A 20 22.01 4.63 -14.39
CA GLU A 20 21.65 5.80 -15.21
C GLU A 20 20.37 5.59 -16.02
N ILE A 21 20.17 4.37 -16.56
CA ILE A 21 18.92 4.02 -17.28
C ILE A 21 17.73 3.97 -16.33
N VAL A 22 17.88 3.38 -15.12
CA VAL A 22 16.82 3.31 -14.11
C VAL A 22 16.42 4.72 -13.66
N ASP A 23 17.37 5.60 -13.37
CA ASP A 23 17.11 6.99 -12.97
C ASP A 23 16.37 7.78 -14.07
N ALA A 24 16.76 7.62 -15.32
CA ALA A 24 16.06 8.23 -16.44
C ALA A 24 14.65 7.68 -16.64
N ALA A 25 14.49 6.37 -16.51
CA ALA A 25 13.21 5.71 -16.60
C ALA A 25 12.27 6.13 -15.46
N SER A 26 12.79 6.27 -14.24
CA SER A 26 12.05 6.78 -13.08
C SER A 26 11.45 8.16 -13.40
N ARG A 27 12.27 9.12 -13.85
CA ARG A 27 11.80 10.45 -14.23
C ARG A 27 10.73 10.43 -15.32
N ILE A 28 10.92 9.58 -16.34
CA ILE A 28 10.01 9.49 -17.49
C ILE A 28 8.70 8.83 -17.08
N PHE A 29 8.73 7.74 -16.33
CA PHE A 29 7.52 7.07 -15.83
C PHE A 29 6.76 7.92 -14.81
N ALA A 30 7.46 8.61 -13.90
CA ALA A 30 6.84 9.53 -12.97
C ALA A 30 6.11 10.70 -13.67
N ARG A 31 6.63 11.14 -14.81
CA ARG A 31 6.07 12.28 -15.55
C ARG A 31 4.95 11.89 -16.54
N TYR A 32 5.09 10.76 -17.21
CA TYR A 32 4.23 10.39 -18.34
C TYR A 32 3.40 9.11 -18.08
N GLY A 33 3.51 8.53 -16.88
CA GLY A 33 2.96 7.23 -16.54
C GLY A 33 3.66 6.08 -17.27
N TYR A 34 3.30 4.84 -16.89
CA TYR A 34 3.86 3.66 -17.58
C TYR A 34 3.47 3.63 -19.06
N ALA A 35 2.20 3.86 -19.40
CA ALA A 35 1.73 3.81 -20.78
C ALA A 35 2.43 4.86 -21.67
N GLY A 36 2.59 6.10 -21.17
CA GLY A 36 3.15 7.22 -21.92
C GLY A 36 4.68 7.20 -22.07
N GLY A 37 5.41 6.58 -21.15
CA GLY A 37 6.87 6.44 -21.24
C GLY A 37 7.27 5.42 -22.30
N SER A 38 8.27 5.73 -23.14
CA SER A 38 8.77 4.81 -24.17
C SER A 38 10.25 4.47 -23.98
N LEU A 39 10.64 3.22 -24.30
CA LEU A 39 12.05 2.80 -24.27
C LEU A 39 12.93 3.65 -25.17
N ARG A 40 12.39 4.16 -26.30
CA ARG A 40 13.12 5.05 -27.21
C ARG A 40 13.42 6.40 -26.56
N GLN A 41 12.44 6.95 -25.85
CA GLN A 41 12.61 8.22 -25.12
C GLN A 41 13.62 8.07 -23.99
N ILE A 42 13.55 6.98 -23.20
CA ILE A 42 14.49 6.67 -22.13
C ILE A 42 15.91 6.48 -22.69
N ALA A 43 16.04 5.74 -23.79
CA ALA A 43 17.33 5.54 -24.47
C ALA A 43 17.93 6.87 -24.94
N GLY A 44 17.11 7.77 -25.49
CA GLY A 44 17.51 9.11 -25.89
C GLY A 44 18.00 9.98 -24.74
N ASP A 45 17.30 9.95 -23.58
CA ASP A 45 17.66 10.71 -22.38
C ASP A 45 19.03 10.29 -21.81
N VAL A 46 19.36 9.00 -21.90
CA VAL A 46 20.65 8.45 -21.41
C VAL A 46 21.75 8.46 -22.47
N GLY A 47 21.42 8.80 -23.71
CA GLY A 47 22.39 8.79 -24.81
C GLY A 47 22.81 7.38 -25.25
N VAL A 48 21.89 6.40 -25.20
CA VAL A 48 22.12 5.03 -25.67
C VAL A 48 21.16 4.68 -26.80
N THR A 49 21.45 3.59 -27.52
CA THR A 49 20.50 3.05 -28.49
C THR A 49 19.41 2.22 -27.78
N PRO A 50 18.20 2.12 -28.33
CA PRO A 50 17.18 1.20 -27.79
C PRO A 50 17.67 -0.25 -27.69
N ALA A 51 18.52 -0.70 -28.63
CA ALA A 51 19.13 -2.02 -28.60
C ALA A 51 20.13 -2.18 -27.43
N ALA A 52 20.86 -1.13 -27.07
CA ALA A 52 21.75 -1.14 -25.91
C ALA A 52 20.94 -1.18 -24.60
N LEU A 53 19.82 -0.46 -24.54
CA LEU A 53 18.90 -0.50 -23.40
C LEU A 53 18.31 -1.90 -23.23
N ALA A 54 17.88 -2.55 -24.32
CA ALA A 54 17.34 -3.91 -24.30
C ALA A 54 18.35 -4.99 -23.83
N ARG A 55 19.65 -4.71 -23.81
CA ARG A 55 20.65 -5.60 -23.21
C ARG A 55 20.66 -5.55 -21.67
N HIS A 56 20.14 -4.49 -21.08
CA HIS A 56 20.06 -4.31 -19.64
C HIS A 56 18.71 -4.73 -19.06
N PHE A 57 17.65 -4.68 -19.90
CA PHE A 57 16.29 -4.97 -19.50
C PHE A 57 15.56 -5.69 -20.63
N ASP A 58 14.99 -6.86 -20.33
CA ASP A 58 14.35 -7.73 -21.33
C ASP A 58 13.22 -7.01 -22.09
N ASN A 59 12.48 -6.16 -21.38
CA ASN A 59 11.37 -5.41 -21.93
C ASN A 59 11.03 -4.19 -21.05
N LYS A 60 9.99 -3.45 -21.40
CA LYS A 60 9.53 -2.27 -20.66
C LYS A 60 9.10 -2.61 -19.22
N TYR A 61 8.54 -3.80 -18.97
CA TYR A 61 8.19 -4.27 -17.63
C TYR A 61 9.42 -4.57 -16.77
N GLY A 62 10.44 -5.20 -17.34
CA GLY A 62 11.70 -5.44 -16.62
C GLY A 62 12.38 -4.12 -16.20
N LEU A 63 12.27 -3.09 -17.04
CA LEU A 63 12.74 -1.75 -16.68
C LEU A 63 11.86 -1.11 -15.59
N LEU A 64 10.54 -1.24 -15.70
CA LEU A 64 9.60 -0.78 -14.67
C LEU A 64 9.88 -1.41 -13.30
N GLN A 65 10.03 -2.73 -13.25
CA GLN A 65 10.38 -3.45 -12.04
C GLN A 65 11.68 -2.92 -11.43
N ALA A 66 12.70 -2.68 -12.27
CA ALA A 66 13.97 -2.12 -11.81
C ALA A 66 13.81 -0.69 -11.24
N VAL A 67 12.94 0.13 -11.82
CA VAL A 67 12.63 1.48 -11.32
C VAL A 67 11.97 1.39 -9.94
N LEU A 68 10.94 0.58 -9.79
CA LEU A 68 10.20 0.46 -8.54
C LEU A 68 11.07 -0.16 -7.44
N THR A 69 11.84 -1.21 -7.76
CA THR A 69 12.78 -1.82 -6.80
C THR A 69 13.86 -0.82 -6.36
N HIS A 70 14.43 -0.06 -7.31
CA HIS A 70 15.44 0.95 -6.97
C HIS A 70 14.88 2.05 -6.07
N TRP A 71 13.67 2.50 -6.36
CA TRP A 71 12.99 3.50 -5.52
C TRP A 71 12.69 2.98 -4.11
N GLU A 72 12.31 1.72 -3.97
CA GLU A 72 12.13 1.07 -2.67
C GLU A 72 13.46 0.96 -1.90
N GLU A 73 14.53 0.49 -2.55
CA GLU A 73 15.87 0.40 -1.93
C GLU A 73 16.38 1.76 -1.45
N GLU A 74 16.11 2.85 -2.18
CA GLU A 74 16.47 4.21 -1.75
C GLU A 74 15.68 4.65 -0.51
N ASN A 75 14.54 4.05 -0.24
CA ASN A 75 13.70 4.37 0.92
C ASN A 75 13.99 3.52 2.16
N ASP A 76 14.72 2.42 2.04
CA ASP A 76 15.00 1.52 3.17
C ASP A 76 15.72 2.23 4.33
N HIS A 77 16.53 3.25 4.06
CA HIS A 77 17.22 4.03 5.08
C HIS A 77 16.31 4.72 6.11
N TRP A 78 15.02 4.94 5.76
CA TRP A 78 14.03 5.51 6.70
C TRP A 78 13.80 4.62 7.93
N PHE A 79 14.12 3.33 7.80
CA PHE A 79 13.90 2.32 8.83
C PHE A 79 15.18 1.84 9.51
N ASP A 80 16.35 2.42 9.17
CA ASP A 80 17.62 2.05 9.76
C ASP A 80 17.58 2.14 11.29
N GLY A 81 17.89 1.02 11.96
CA GLY A 81 17.87 0.91 13.41
C GLY A 81 16.48 0.95 14.06
N ALA A 82 15.39 0.95 13.27
CA ALA A 82 14.04 0.82 13.82
C ALA A 82 13.86 -0.56 14.45
N ARG A 83 13.13 -0.63 15.56
CA ARG A 83 12.74 -1.86 16.24
C ARG A 83 11.28 -1.83 16.65
N GLY A 84 10.64 -2.99 16.66
CA GLY A 84 9.28 -3.12 17.16
C GLY A 84 8.32 -2.09 16.56
N VAL A 85 7.54 -1.40 17.40
CA VAL A 85 6.57 -0.39 16.97
C VAL A 85 7.19 0.85 16.34
N GLU A 86 8.49 1.10 16.57
CA GLU A 86 9.17 2.26 16.01
C GLU A 86 9.20 2.24 14.48
N TYR A 87 9.28 1.06 13.87
CA TYR A 87 9.12 0.89 12.42
C TYR A 87 7.82 1.54 11.93
N PHE A 88 6.71 1.22 12.57
CA PHE A 88 5.40 1.76 12.19
C PHE A 88 5.30 3.27 12.45
N ARG A 89 5.88 3.77 13.53
CA ARG A 89 5.92 5.21 13.83
C ARG A 89 6.68 6.04 12.79
N ARG A 90 7.54 5.39 11.99
CA ARG A 90 8.26 6.05 10.88
C ARG A 90 7.51 6.06 9.56
N LEU A 91 6.52 5.19 9.36
CA LEU A 91 5.73 5.13 8.12
C LEU A 91 5.11 6.48 7.70
N PRO A 92 4.62 7.36 8.61
CA PRO A 92 4.13 8.67 8.19
C PRO A 92 5.17 9.55 7.50
N LYS A 93 6.45 9.44 7.87
CA LYS A 93 7.55 10.16 7.20
C LYS A 93 7.79 9.60 5.80
N LEU A 94 7.68 8.29 5.63
CA LEU A 94 7.72 7.66 4.31
C LEU A 94 6.55 8.15 3.45
N VAL A 95 5.33 8.20 3.99
CA VAL A 95 4.16 8.74 3.26
C VAL A 95 4.35 10.22 2.90
N GLU A 96 4.94 11.04 3.78
CA GLU A 96 5.30 12.43 3.48
C GLU A 96 6.31 12.51 2.32
N PHE A 97 7.36 11.69 2.35
CA PHE A 97 8.31 11.61 1.24
C PHE A 97 7.63 11.17 -0.07
N HIS A 98 6.70 10.23 -0.03
CA HIS A 98 5.94 9.80 -1.19
C HIS A 98 5.16 10.95 -1.84
N THR A 99 4.77 11.99 -1.09
CA THR A 99 4.09 13.16 -1.67
C THR A 99 5.00 14.01 -2.55
N SER A 100 6.32 13.87 -2.43
CA SER A 100 7.28 14.52 -3.33
C SER A 100 7.43 13.80 -4.69
N GLU A 101 6.98 12.55 -4.77
CA GLU A 101 7.13 11.69 -5.96
C GLU A 101 5.77 11.09 -6.40
N PRO A 102 4.74 11.94 -6.66
CA PRO A 102 3.37 11.48 -6.93
C PRO A 102 3.30 10.52 -8.12
N GLY A 103 4.10 10.74 -9.16
CA GLY A 103 4.11 9.88 -10.34
C GLY A 103 4.63 8.46 -10.07
N LEU A 104 5.52 8.27 -9.09
CA LEU A 104 5.98 6.94 -8.71
C LEU A 104 4.92 6.20 -7.88
N ILE A 105 4.18 6.89 -7.02
CA ILE A 105 3.05 6.31 -6.28
C ILE A 105 1.91 5.92 -7.24
N GLU A 106 1.56 6.81 -8.19
CA GLU A 106 0.59 6.50 -9.23
C GLU A 106 1.01 5.26 -10.04
N LEU A 107 2.29 5.20 -10.43
CA LEU A 107 2.85 4.08 -11.17
C LEU A 107 2.75 2.78 -10.37
N LEU A 108 3.11 2.79 -9.09
CA LEU A 108 3.06 1.64 -8.21
C LEU A 108 1.64 1.10 -8.06
N LEU A 109 0.68 1.97 -7.74
CA LEU A 109 -0.73 1.58 -7.53
C LEU A 109 -1.38 1.11 -8.83
N THR A 110 -1.07 1.76 -9.96
CA THR A 110 -1.54 1.34 -11.29
C THR A 110 -1.06 -0.06 -11.62
N VAL A 111 0.26 -0.30 -11.50
CA VAL A 111 0.85 -1.62 -11.80
C VAL A 111 0.32 -2.69 -10.85
N ALA A 112 0.15 -2.38 -9.56
CA ALA A 112 -0.42 -3.32 -8.60
C ALA A 112 -1.87 -3.71 -8.97
N THR A 113 -2.66 -2.74 -9.44
CA THR A 113 -4.04 -2.96 -9.88
C THR A 113 -4.10 -3.76 -11.18
N GLU A 114 -3.29 -3.40 -12.20
CA GLU A 114 -3.22 -4.13 -13.46
C GLU A 114 -2.73 -5.57 -13.25
N ALA A 115 -1.76 -5.77 -12.35
CA ALA A 115 -1.23 -7.07 -11.99
C ALA A 115 -2.23 -7.97 -11.24
N SER A 116 -3.44 -7.51 -10.94
CA SER A 116 -4.53 -8.36 -10.46
C SER A 116 -4.98 -9.37 -11.53
N ASP A 117 -4.80 -9.06 -12.82
CA ASP A 117 -4.97 -10.02 -13.91
C ASP A 117 -3.91 -11.14 -13.80
N PRO A 118 -4.33 -12.43 -13.74
CA PRO A 118 -3.40 -13.57 -13.68
C PRO A 118 -2.41 -13.65 -14.83
N GLN A 119 -2.73 -13.09 -15.99
CA GLN A 119 -1.88 -13.09 -17.18
C GLN A 119 -0.96 -11.86 -17.29
N HIS A 120 -1.09 -10.91 -16.35
CA HIS A 120 -0.29 -9.69 -16.41
C HIS A 120 1.21 -9.97 -16.20
N PRO A 121 2.11 -9.44 -17.04
CA PRO A 121 3.55 -9.71 -16.95
C PRO A 121 4.19 -9.31 -15.62
N ALA A 122 3.66 -8.25 -14.96
CA ALA A 122 4.16 -7.80 -13.66
C ALA A 122 3.59 -8.58 -12.45
N ARG A 123 2.67 -9.54 -12.65
CA ARG A 123 1.98 -10.21 -11.54
C ARG A 123 2.93 -10.87 -10.55
N ALA A 124 3.89 -11.66 -11.05
CA ALA A 124 4.83 -12.36 -10.17
C ALA A 124 5.63 -11.38 -9.30
N TRP A 125 6.07 -10.27 -9.88
CA TRP A 125 6.76 -9.22 -9.16
C TRP A 125 5.83 -8.53 -8.14
N ALA A 126 4.62 -8.13 -8.53
CA ALA A 126 3.70 -7.44 -7.64
C ALA A 126 3.32 -8.31 -6.42
N VAL A 127 3.05 -9.60 -6.65
CA VAL A 127 2.78 -10.56 -5.56
C VAL A 127 3.98 -10.66 -4.62
N ALA A 128 5.19 -10.90 -5.16
CA ALA A 128 6.40 -11.02 -4.36
C ALA A 128 6.70 -9.75 -3.55
N ARG A 129 6.47 -8.57 -4.14
CA ARG A 129 6.62 -7.29 -3.47
C ARG A 129 5.66 -7.12 -2.29
N TYR A 130 4.36 -7.34 -2.51
CA TYR A 130 3.37 -7.26 -1.42
C TYR A 130 3.66 -8.27 -0.32
N ASP A 131 3.99 -9.52 -0.67
CA ASP A 131 4.36 -10.54 0.30
C ASP A 131 5.59 -10.11 1.12
N HIS A 132 6.63 -9.58 0.47
CA HIS A 132 7.83 -9.08 1.14
C HIS A 132 7.50 -7.94 2.12
N THR A 133 6.77 -6.94 1.68
CA THR A 133 6.36 -5.79 2.51
C THR A 133 5.54 -6.22 3.72
N ILE A 134 4.57 -7.14 3.53
CA ILE A 134 3.78 -7.69 4.63
C ILE A 134 4.65 -8.48 5.60
N GLN A 135 5.61 -9.30 5.12
CA GLN A 135 6.50 -10.06 5.99
C GLN A 135 7.43 -9.15 6.81
N ILE A 136 7.87 -8.01 6.26
CA ILE A 136 8.60 -6.98 7.02
C ILE A 136 7.73 -6.49 8.20
N GLY A 137 6.50 -6.08 7.94
CA GLY A 137 5.58 -5.61 8.99
C GLY A 137 5.30 -6.67 10.04
N ILE A 138 5.09 -7.94 9.64
CA ILE A 138 4.92 -9.08 10.54
C ILE A 138 6.15 -9.25 11.44
N GLY A 139 7.37 -9.15 10.87
CA GLY A 139 8.62 -9.25 11.60
C GLY A 139 8.72 -8.21 12.71
N TYR A 140 8.44 -6.95 12.40
CA TYR A 140 8.45 -5.87 13.38
C TYR A 140 7.35 -6.00 14.45
N LEU A 141 6.16 -6.50 14.10
CA LEU A 141 5.11 -6.76 15.10
C LEU A 141 5.46 -7.92 16.02
N ARG A 142 6.09 -8.97 15.53
CA ARG A 142 6.61 -10.06 16.36
C ARG A 142 7.66 -9.55 17.32
N GLU A 143 8.61 -8.74 16.84
CA GLU A 143 9.59 -8.10 17.69
C GLU A 143 8.95 -7.19 18.74
N ALA A 144 7.96 -6.37 18.36
CA ALA A 144 7.20 -5.53 19.28
C ALA A 144 6.50 -6.34 20.38
N ARG A 145 5.96 -7.51 20.05
CA ARG A 145 5.38 -8.45 21.03
C ARG A 145 6.43 -8.99 21.99
N GLU A 146 7.59 -9.37 21.47
CA GLU A 146 8.71 -9.88 22.30
C GLU A 146 9.27 -8.79 23.23
N LEU A 147 9.29 -7.53 22.78
CA LEU A 147 9.70 -6.37 23.57
C LEU A 147 8.62 -5.92 24.59
N GLY A 148 7.41 -6.48 24.53
CA GLY A 148 6.29 -6.08 25.39
C GLY A 148 5.70 -4.71 25.05
N GLU A 149 5.94 -4.19 23.85
CA GLU A 149 5.43 -2.90 23.38
C GLU A 149 3.96 -2.99 22.93
N ILE A 150 3.52 -4.18 22.60
CA ILE A 150 2.11 -4.47 22.21
C ILE A 150 1.54 -5.57 23.08
N GLY A 151 0.21 -5.61 23.18
CA GLY A 151 -0.48 -6.66 23.91
C GLY A 151 -0.35 -8.04 23.26
N ALA A 152 -0.88 -9.05 23.94
CA ALA A 152 -0.87 -10.41 23.43
C ALA A 152 -1.66 -10.49 22.12
N MET A 153 -0.96 -10.80 21.04
CA MET A 153 -1.51 -11.09 19.72
C MET A 153 -0.98 -12.44 19.25
N ASP A 154 -1.84 -13.28 18.71
CA ASP A 154 -1.41 -14.47 17.99
C ASP A 154 -0.87 -14.10 16.59
N ASP A 155 -0.27 -15.05 15.90
CA ASP A 155 0.34 -14.79 14.58
C ASP A 155 -0.69 -14.42 13.52
N ALA A 156 -1.92 -14.92 13.61
CA ALA A 156 -3.00 -14.55 12.68
C ALA A 156 -3.43 -13.08 12.90
N GLN A 157 -3.49 -12.64 14.17
CA GLN A 157 -3.75 -11.23 14.49
C GLN A 157 -2.61 -10.32 14.02
N ILE A 158 -1.35 -10.73 14.20
CA ILE A 158 -0.17 -9.99 13.70
C ILE A 158 -0.24 -9.82 12.18
N GLU A 159 -0.54 -10.88 11.45
CA GLU A 159 -0.69 -10.79 9.99
C GLU A 159 -1.84 -9.85 9.60
N LEU A 160 -2.99 -9.95 10.25
CA LEU A 160 -4.15 -9.09 10.00
C LEU A 160 -3.81 -7.62 10.23
N GLU A 161 -3.12 -7.29 11.33
CA GLU A 161 -2.73 -5.92 11.66
C GLU A 161 -1.68 -5.37 10.67
N ALA A 162 -0.69 -6.17 10.30
CA ALA A 162 0.29 -5.77 9.29
C ALA A 162 -0.40 -5.45 7.96
N ARG A 163 -1.25 -6.35 7.45
CA ARG A 163 -2.03 -6.13 6.22
C ARG A 163 -2.91 -4.88 6.33
N GLY A 164 -3.53 -4.66 7.49
CA GLY A 164 -4.39 -3.50 7.74
C GLY A 164 -3.65 -2.17 7.62
N VAL A 165 -2.41 -2.08 8.12
CA VAL A 165 -1.59 -0.85 8.03
C VAL A 165 -1.23 -0.54 6.58
N TYR A 166 -0.78 -1.52 5.81
CA TYR A 166 -0.42 -1.28 4.40
C TYR A 166 -1.64 -1.02 3.52
N ALA A 167 -2.77 -1.70 3.75
CA ALA A 167 -4.02 -1.40 3.06
C ALA A 167 -4.52 0.04 3.36
N LEU A 168 -4.34 0.51 4.60
CA LEU A 168 -4.63 1.88 4.99
C LEU A 168 -3.72 2.87 4.23
N MET A 169 -2.43 2.58 4.13
CA MET A 169 -1.46 3.41 3.43
C MET A 169 -1.79 3.51 1.94
N ASP A 170 -1.98 2.37 1.26
CA ASP A 170 -2.31 2.32 -0.15
C ASP A 170 -3.64 3.05 -0.45
N GLY A 171 -4.67 2.80 0.37
CA GLY A 171 -5.97 3.44 0.21
C GLY A 171 -5.92 4.96 0.39
N MET A 172 -5.14 5.46 1.35
CA MET A 172 -4.97 6.89 1.57
C MET A 172 -4.15 7.56 0.47
N GLN A 173 -3.11 6.91 -0.03
CA GLN A 173 -2.32 7.39 -1.16
C GLN A 173 -3.16 7.47 -2.43
N LEU A 174 -4.02 6.48 -2.69
CA LEU A 174 -4.96 6.54 -3.81
C LEU A 174 -5.93 7.73 -3.68
N GLN A 175 -6.50 7.96 -2.49
CA GLN A 175 -7.38 9.11 -2.25
C GLN A 175 -6.65 10.44 -2.45
N TRP A 176 -5.39 10.52 -2.03
CA TRP A 176 -4.57 11.71 -2.23
C TRP A 176 -4.24 11.96 -3.70
N LEU A 177 -3.91 10.92 -4.49
CA LEU A 177 -3.71 11.08 -5.93
C LEU A 177 -4.96 11.64 -6.64
N LEU A 178 -6.16 11.25 -6.17
CA LEU A 178 -7.43 11.77 -6.68
C LEU A 178 -7.74 13.20 -6.17
N ASN A 179 -7.24 13.56 -5.00
CA ASN A 179 -7.39 14.89 -4.40
C ASN A 179 -6.10 15.34 -3.71
N PRO A 180 -5.15 15.95 -4.44
CA PRO A 180 -3.86 16.36 -3.90
C PRO A 180 -3.91 17.41 -2.77
N SER A 181 -5.07 18.01 -2.50
CA SER A 181 -5.23 18.92 -1.35
C SER A 181 -5.34 18.20 0.00
N LEU A 182 -5.51 16.88 0.00
CA LEU A 182 -5.57 16.10 1.24
C LEU A 182 -4.20 16.10 1.94
N PRO A 183 -4.14 16.39 3.24
CA PRO A 183 -2.91 16.28 4.04
C PRO A 183 -2.64 14.81 4.39
N VAL A 184 -2.33 13.97 3.37
CA VAL A 184 -2.31 12.51 3.46
C VAL A 184 -1.39 11.98 4.54
N ALA A 185 -0.18 12.55 4.70
CA ALA A 185 0.77 12.12 5.72
C ALA A 185 0.20 12.34 7.14
N LYS A 186 -0.48 13.49 7.35
CA LYS A 186 -1.15 13.76 8.63
C LYS A 186 -2.32 12.82 8.87
N LEU A 187 -3.18 12.61 7.87
CA LEU A 187 -4.33 11.71 7.99
C LEU A 187 -3.88 10.27 8.26
N PHE A 188 -2.86 9.81 7.54
CA PHE A 188 -2.27 8.50 7.78
C PHE A 188 -1.70 8.38 9.19
N LYS A 189 -0.94 9.40 9.64
CA LYS A 189 -0.41 9.44 11.00
C LYS A 189 -1.51 9.34 12.05
N ASP A 190 -2.56 10.16 11.93
CA ASP A 190 -3.66 10.20 12.90
C ASP A 190 -4.37 8.82 13.00
N GLN A 191 -4.59 8.15 11.86
CA GLN A 191 -5.16 6.81 11.84
C GLN A 191 -4.21 5.74 12.39
N LEU A 192 -2.93 5.83 12.05
CA LEU A 192 -1.92 4.92 12.56
C LEU A 192 -1.77 5.05 14.08
N ASP A 193 -1.84 6.26 14.62
CA ASP A 193 -1.80 6.48 16.08
C ASP A 193 -2.96 5.74 16.80
N LEU A 194 -4.15 5.68 16.19
CA LEU A 194 -5.27 4.89 16.73
C LEU A 194 -4.99 3.38 16.67
N VAL A 195 -4.32 2.92 15.61
CA VAL A 195 -3.90 1.52 15.47
C VAL A 195 -2.86 1.17 16.55
N LEU A 196 -1.82 2.00 16.71
CA LEU A 196 -0.78 1.80 17.73
C LEU A 196 -1.37 1.78 19.15
N GLN A 197 -2.25 2.71 19.49
CA GLN A 197 -2.96 2.72 20.78
C GLN A 197 -3.78 1.44 21.02
N ARG A 198 -4.37 0.88 19.96
CA ARG A 198 -5.09 -0.41 20.06
C ARG A 198 -4.12 -1.55 20.35
N TRP A 199 -2.96 -1.58 19.70
CA TRP A 199 -1.93 -2.59 19.93
C TRP A 199 -1.40 -2.55 21.36
N GLU A 200 -1.10 -1.36 21.90
CA GLU A 200 -0.65 -1.17 23.29
C GLU A 200 -1.67 -1.68 24.30
N ARG A 201 -2.97 -1.56 24.02
CA ARG A 201 -4.06 -2.01 24.90
C ARG A 201 -4.37 -3.51 24.83
N GLY A 202 -3.61 -4.29 24.09
CA GLY A 202 -3.74 -5.74 24.02
C GLY A 202 -4.58 -6.29 22.88
N GLY A 203 -4.64 -5.58 21.74
CA GLY A 203 -5.13 -6.12 20.46
C GLY A 203 -6.61 -6.53 20.39
N LYS A 204 -7.33 -6.53 21.49
CA LYS A 204 -8.75 -6.92 21.47
C LYS A 204 -9.61 -5.79 20.88
N PRO A 205 -10.37 -6.05 19.81
CA PRO A 205 -11.34 -5.08 19.34
C PRO A 205 -12.28 -4.74 20.50
N ARG A 206 -12.56 -3.45 20.72
CA ARG A 206 -13.60 -3.05 21.69
C ARG A 206 -14.84 -3.86 21.36
N ARG A 207 -15.27 -4.75 22.28
CA ARG A 207 -16.62 -5.32 22.20
C ARG A 207 -17.55 -4.14 22.03
N ARG A 208 -18.23 -4.03 20.90
CA ARG A 208 -19.31 -3.07 20.72
C ARG A 208 -20.21 -3.23 21.94
N ALA A 209 -20.41 -2.15 22.70
CA ALA A 209 -21.43 -2.15 23.73
C ALA A 209 -22.71 -2.68 23.10
N ARG A 210 -23.26 -3.74 23.69
CA ARG A 210 -24.51 -4.31 23.24
C ARG A 210 -25.53 -3.17 23.19
N PRO A 211 -26.19 -2.91 22.05
CA PRO A 211 -27.18 -1.85 21.98
C PRO A 211 -28.16 -2.09 23.14
N PRO A 212 -28.61 -1.03 23.83
CA PRO A 212 -29.58 -1.18 24.91
C PRO A 212 -30.75 -2.00 24.37
N ALA A 213 -31.16 -3.02 25.13
CA ALA A 213 -32.28 -3.86 24.76
C ALA A 213 -33.44 -2.93 24.39
N THR A 214 -33.90 -3.01 23.16
CA THR A 214 -35.10 -2.31 22.70
C THR A 214 -36.21 -2.70 23.66
N ARG A 215 -36.69 -1.74 24.45
CA ARG A 215 -37.88 -1.93 25.27
C ARG A 215 -38.95 -2.47 24.34
N GLY A 216 -39.54 -3.60 24.75
CA GLY A 216 -40.54 -4.30 23.96
C GLY A 216 -41.61 -3.37 23.44
N ASN A 217 -41.97 -3.61 22.22
CA ASN A 217 -43.12 -2.97 21.56
C ASN A 217 -44.33 -3.12 22.47
N PRO A 218 -45.09 -2.05 22.79
CA PRO A 218 -46.36 -2.20 23.52
C PRO A 218 -47.29 -3.13 22.72
N PRO A 219 -48.12 -3.92 23.40
CA PRO A 219 -49.03 -4.87 22.77
C PRO A 219 -49.95 -4.11 21.79
N ALA A 220 -50.11 -4.67 20.59
CA ALA A 220 -51.00 -4.17 19.54
C ALA A 220 -52.42 -4.01 20.15
N ALA A 221 -53.00 -2.83 19.91
CA ALA A 221 -54.38 -2.54 20.27
C ALA A 221 -55.31 -3.57 19.61
N GLN A 222 -56.18 -4.16 20.42
CA GLN A 222 -57.19 -5.12 19.99
C GLN A 222 -58.16 -4.45 19.02
N ASP A 223 -58.38 -5.13 17.92
CA ASP A 223 -59.37 -4.87 16.88
C ASP A 223 -60.77 -4.68 17.48
N VAL A 224 -61.28 -3.49 17.46
CA VAL A 224 -62.68 -3.20 17.74
C VAL A 224 -63.48 -3.49 16.46
N ARG A 225 -64.18 -4.63 16.49
CA ARG A 225 -65.16 -5.01 15.46
C ARG A 225 -66.27 -3.98 15.44
N GLU A 226 -66.45 -3.29 14.32
CA GLU A 226 -67.69 -2.57 13.99
C GLU A 226 -68.80 -3.57 13.54
N PRO A 227 -70.06 -3.30 13.90
CA PRO A 227 -71.16 -4.20 13.56
C PRO A 227 -71.65 -3.95 12.12
N GLU A 228 -71.90 -5.04 11.40
CA GLU A 228 -72.61 -5.08 10.16
C GLU A 228 -74.01 -4.44 10.26
N THR A 229 -74.28 -3.42 9.47
CA THR A 229 -75.64 -3.04 9.11
C THR A 229 -75.87 -3.26 7.61
N GLY A 230 -76.71 -4.26 7.33
CA GLY A 230 -77.20 -4.50 5.99
C GLY A 230 -78.32 -3.52 5.62
N ALA A 231 -78.48 -3.35 4.31
CA ALA A 231 -79.73 -3.12 3.55
C ALA A 231 -79.36 -2.68 2.13
N SER A 232 -79.55 -3.53 1.20
CA SER A 232 -80.74 -3.66 0.33
C SER A 232 -80.93 -2.55 -0.71
N ALA A 233 -80.97 -3.03 -1.91
CA ALA A 233 -81.82 -2.65 -3.02
C ALA A 233 -81.35 -1.54 -4.01
N ALA A 234 -81.09 -1.97 -5.22
CA ALA A 234 -81.93 -1.81 -6.44
C ALA A 234 -81.59 -0.63 -7.41
N ARG A 235 -81.32 -1.09 -8.63
CA ARG A 235 -81.71 -0.47 -9.92
C ARG A 235 -81.15 0.90 -10.32
N ALA A 236 -80.38 0.96 -11.36
CA ALA A 236 -80.70 1.20 -12.80
C ALA A 236 -79.38 1.08 -13.56
#